data_8a26d7774430b9945ad6409c06065b4c
#
_entry.id   8a26d7774430b9945ad6409c06065b4c
#
_cell.length_a   1.000
_cell.length_b   1.000
_cell.length_c   1.000
_cell.angle_alpha   90.00
_cell.angle_beta   90.00
_cell.angle_gamma   90.00
#
_symmetry.space_group_name_H-M   'P 1'
#
loop_
_entity.id
_entity.type
_entity.pdbx_description
1 polymer ?
#
loop_
_entity_poly.entity_id
_entity_poly.type
_entity_poly.pdbx_seq_one_letter_code
_entity_poly.pdbx_strand_id
1 'polypeptide(L)'
;MMEKLKYTKFKTLLISSFICISIIPVVLLGLFIFHLSKQELIRQSEKQMWQNAENVSDILDEKLDYIEEFSLKINVDTRIYKIFQNLDTSDSMQFESASQEISKILLDYLPWNNTVYSTHIVTPYYQFGEKEKNYYPNHSFMGSKIQKAADEANGKLVWIPAYNYMDMFSIEDMPRDFLEYEHVFTAVRKLQLSRVESGHIEHLENKTDQMYLVVNFTEDNLNNMLKKYTKANSQILYYIMSEDGSVVDPYGESESKLFRNVTAVDMGITENKGTVKYYGANNQEYIVTYSKSMVTGWYTLAMIPVNVFSKNIATDLTRAILILVTIEIILSVTTAVLISRKIGKKVYKPLHMIEKTGEGNFTARIVYDNRDEFAFFYKKLNEMNQNLQMLVHEKYEMMIQKRDTEIMSLNIQMNPHFLYNSLNIINWVCLKGEQENASKMLLDLSRMLQYTSQNGDVLVPLWEDLDWLKRYIGIMQKRYQDQFEVSMDIPEYLRSLEVPKLFLQPFVENAIVHGFKNYQDSGKIWISAEEEENDILFYVEDN
;
A
#
# COMPACT_ATOMS: atom_id res chain seq x y z
N MET A 1 -2.36 -9.33 -34.68
CA MET A 1 -3.30 -8.97 -33.59
C MET A 1 -2.94 -9.62 -32.25
N MET A 2 -2.57 -10.89 -32.20
CA MET A 2 -2.15 -11.59 -30.95
C MET A 2 -0.82 -11.07 -30.35
N GLU A 3 0.13 -10.60 -31.14
CA GLU A 3 1.39 -10.03 -30.66
C GLU A 3 1.23 -8.67 -29.96
N LYS A 4 0.35 -7.80 -30.44
CA LYS A 4 0.00 -6.56 -29.72
C LYS A 4 -0.58 -6.85 -28.33
N LEU A 5 -1.33 -7.92 -28.17
CA LEU A 5 -1.90 -8.34 -26.88
C LEU A 5 -0.83 -8.84 -25.87
N LYS A 6 0.22 -9.53 -26.33
CA LYS A 6 1.32 -9.97 -25.46
C LYS A 6 2.15 -8.78 -24.96
N TYR A 7 2.36 -7.79 -25.80
CA TYR A 7 3.13 -6.59 -25.45
C TYR A 7 2.37 -5.65 -24.50
N THR A 8 1.04 -5.54 -24.66
CA THR A 8 0.20 -4.82 -23.70
C THR A 8 0.22 -5.47 -22.33
N LYS A 9 0.31 -6.82 -22.25
CA LYS A 9 0.42 -7.54 -20.97
C LYS A 9 1.72 -7.25 -20.24
N PHE A 10 2.85 -7.18 -20.91
CA PHE A 10 4.14 -6.84 -20.27
C PHE A 10 4.15 -5.40 -19.74
N LYS A 11 3.65 -4.46 -20.54
CA LYS A 11 3.55 -3.06 -20.15
C LYS A 11 2.61 -2.85 -18.95
N THR A 12 1.45 -3.50 -18.94
CA THR A 12 0.50 -3.46 -17.83
C THR A 12 1.05 -4.14 -16.58
N LEU A 13 1.73 -5.26 -16.72
CA LEU A 13 2.38 -5.95 -15.60
C LEU A 13 3.48 -5.08 -14.95
N LEU A 14 4.28 -4.42 -15.77
CA LEU A 14 5.34 -3.53 -15.28
C LEU A 14 4.76 -2.30 -14.56
N ILE A 15 3.70 -1.70 -15.10
CA ILE A 15 3.00 -0.59 -14.47
C ILE A 15 2.35 -1.05 -13.15
N SER A 16 1.65 -2.18 -13.14
CA SER A 16 1.00 -2.68 -11.92
C SER A 16 1.99 -3.04 -10.82
N SER A 17 3.13 -3.65 -11.15
CA SER A 17 4.18 -3.96 -10.17
C SER A 17 4.80 -2.69 -9.58
N PHE A 18 5.07 -1.67 -10.38
CA PHE A 18 5.55 -0.38 -9.86
C PHE A 18 4.53 0.28 -8.94
N ILE A 19 3.25 0.27 -9.31
CA ILE A 19 2.18 0.80 -8.49
C ILE A 19 2.08 0.04 -7.15
N CYS A 20 2.13 -1.29 -7.17
CA CYS A 20 2.08 -2.08 -5.95
C CYS A 20 3.29 -1.82 -5.04
N ILE A 21 4.51 -1.80 -5.59
CA ILE A 21 5.74 -1.61 -4.83
C ILE A 21 5.81 -0.22 -4.19
N SER A 22 5.26 0.83 -4.84
CA SER A 22 5.29 2.18 -4.30
C SER A 22 4.12 2.47 -3.35
N ILE A 23 2.90 2.03 -3.65
CA ILE A 23 1.71 2.36 -2.85
C ILE A 23 1.67 1.56 -1.53
N ILE A 24 2.01 0.27 -1.54
CA ILE A 24 1.91 -0.56 -0.34
C ILE A 24 2.74 0.00 0.83
N PRO A 25 4.03 0.35 0.67
CA PRO A 25 4.82 0.93 1.75
C PRO A 25 4.27 2.28 2.23
N VAL A 26 3.78 3.13 1.34
CA VAL A 26 3.22 4.44 1.70
C VAL A 26 1.93 4.29 2.51
N VAL A 27 1.05 3.38 2.12
CA VAL A 27 -0.17 3.08 2.88
C VAL A 27 0.16 2.52 4.26
N LEU A 28 1.09 1.56 4.34
CA LEU A 28 1.53 0.98 5.62
C LEU A 28 2.17 2.04 6.53
N LEU A 29 3.04 2.89 5.97
CA LEU A 29 3.66 3.99 6.71
C LEU A 29 2.61 5.01 7.15
N GLY A 30 1.64 5.34 6.28
CA GLY A 30 0.53 6.22 6.60
C GLY A 30 -0.32 5.70 7.77
N LEU A 31 -0.67 4.42 7.77
CA LEU A 31 -1.40 3.77 8.86
C LEU A 31 -0.58 3.75 10.16
N PHE A 32 0.71 3.51 10.08
CA PHE A 32 1.62 3.54 11.23
C PHE A 32 1.72 4.95 11.83
N ILE A 33 1.95 5.97 10.99
CA ILE A 33 1.99 7.38 11.42
C ILE A 33 0.63 7.80 12.00
N PHE A 34 -0.48 7.37 11.37
CA PHE A 34 -1.82 7.65 11.90
C PHE A 34 -1.99 7.12 13.31
N HIS A 35 -1.58 5.89 13.54
CA HIS A 35 -1.68 5.27 14.88
C HIS A 35 -0.82 6.01 15.93
N LEU A 36 0.43 6.30 15.61
CA LEU A 36 1.34 7.04 16.48
C LEU A 36 0.86 8.48 16.76
N SER A 37 0.45 9.20 15.71
CA SER A 37 -0.03 10.58 15.84
C SER A 37 -1.31 10.66 16.65
N LYS A 38 -2.22 9.70 16.49
CA LYS A 38 -3.44 9.61 17.28
C LYS A 38 -3.13 9.48 18.78
N GLN A 39 -2.22 8.59 19.15
CA GLN A 39 -1.81 8.40 20.55
C GLN A 39 -1.15 9.65 21.14
N GLU A 40 -0.22 10.24 20.41
CA GLU A 40 0.49 11.45 20.87
C GLU A 40 -0.45 12.65 21.02
N LEU A 41 -1.37 12.84 20.07
CA LEU A 41 -2.36 13.91 20.16
C LEU A 41 -3.32 13.73 21.33
N ILE A 42 -3.75 12.51 21.61
CA ILE A 42 -4.54 12.20 22.82
C ILE A 42 -3.75 12.61 24.05
N ARG A 43 -2.51 12.17 24.18
CA ARG A 43 -1.64 12.47 25.32
C ARG A 43 -1.40 13.98 25.51
N GLN A 44 -1.17 14.70 24.42
CA GLN A 44 -0.98 16.16 24.46
C GLN A 44 -2.25 16.88 24.89
N SER A 45 -3.40 16.45 24.40
CA SER A 45 -4.68 17.04 24.77
C SER A 45 -5.06 16.74 26.20
N GLU A 46 -4.84 15.53 26.71
CA GLU A 46 -5.02 15.18 28.12
C GLU A 46 -4.14 16.09 29.00
N LYS A 47 -2.88 16.27 28.62
CA LYS A 47 -1.97 17.18 29.35
C LYS A 47 -2.47 18.62 29.33
N GLN A 48 -2.95 19.11 28.20
CA GLN A 48 -3.47 20.46 28.06
C GLN A 48 -4.76 20.65 28.87
N MET A 49 -5.66 19.66 28.83
CA MET A 49 -6.88 19.68 29.63
C MET A 49 -6.56 19.69 31.12
N TRP A 50 -5.59 18.88 31.53
CA TRP A 50 -5.13 18.84 32.93
C TRP A 50 -4.56 20.20 33.35
N GLN A 51 -3.69 20.83 32.56
CA GLN A 51 -3.15 22.16 32.84
C GLN A 51 -4.26 23.22 32.92
N ASN A 52 -5.25 23.14 32.05
CA ASN A 52 -6.39 24.06 32.08
C ASN A 52 -7.27 23.85 33.33
N ALA A 53 -7.53 22.60 33.71
CA ALA A 53 -8.29 22.31 34.92
C ALA A 53 -7.55 22.81 36.17
N GLU A 54 -6.23 22.60 36.25
CA GLU A 54 -5.39 23.10 37.35
C GLU A 54 -5.41 24.64 37.37
N ASN A 55 -5.18 25.30 36.23
CA ASN A 55 -5.22 26.77 36.14
C ASN A 55 -6.58 27.36 36.58
N VAL A 56 -7.67 26.72 36.17
CA VAL A 56 -9.02 27.17 36.59
C VAL A 56 -9.20 26.98 38.09
N SER A 57 -8.73 25.87 38.66
CA SER A 57 -8.74 25.63 40.09
C SER A 57 -7.91 26.67 40.84
N ASP A 58 -6.69 26.97 40.40
CA ASP A 58 -5.79 27.95 41.00
C ASP A 58 -6.40 29.36 40.99
N ILE A 59 -7.06 29.74 39.90
CA ILE A 59 -7.75 31.03 39.77
C ILE A 59 -8.95 31.07 40.70
N LEU A 60 -9.69 29.97 40.81
CA LEU A 60 -10.79 29.87 41.77
C LEU A 60 -10.25 30.07 43.18
N ASP A 61 -9.17 29.39 43.55
CA ASP A 61 -8.53 29.53 44.84
C ASP A 61 -8.03 30.98 45.09
N GLU A 62 -7.33 31.58 44.12
CA GLU A 62 -6.89 33.01 44.24
C GLU A 62 -8.07 33.95 44.47
N LYS A 63 -9.20 33.71 43.81
CA LYS A 63 -10.39 34.57 43.91
C LYS A 63 -11.18 34.34 45.21
N LEU A 64 -11.12 33.15 45.78
CA LEU A 64 -11.89 32.80 46.95
C LEU A 64 -11.09 32.83 48.26
N ASP A 65 -9.76 32.76 48.20
CA ASP A 65 -8.87 32.78 49.37
C ASP A 65 -9.05 34.06 50.23
N TYR A 66 -9.30 35.19 49.60
CA TYR A 66 -9.53 36.44 50.31
C TYR A 66 -10.80 36.41 51.21
N ILE A 67 -11.77 35.49 50.95
CA ILE A 67 -12.97 35.31 51.75
C ILE A 67 -12.59 34.75 53.12
N GLU A 68 -11.63 33.86 53.19
CA GLU A 68 -11.14 33.36 54.47
C GLU A 68 -10.51 34.49 55.29
N GLU A 69 -9.61 35.27 54.69
CA GLU A 69 -9.00 36.43 55.33
C GLU A 69 -10.06 37.46 55.76
N PHE A 70 -11.00 37.76 54.86
CA PHE A 70 -12.15 38.64 55.15
C PHE A 70 -12.93 38.16 56.36
N SER A 71 -13.31 36.90 56.39
CA SER A 71 -14.11 36.31 57.45
C SER A 71 -13.39 36.32 58.80
N LEU A 72 -12.05 36.17 58.81
CA LEU A 72 -11.21 36.31 59.99
C LEU A 72 -11.16 37.75 60.51
N LYS A 73 -11.01 38.73 59.60
CA LYS A 73 -10.99 40.13 59.92
C LYS A 73 -12.32 40.58 60.57
N ILE A 74 -13.43 40.12 60.03
CA ILE A 74 -14.76 40.38 60.61
C ILE A 74 -14.87 39.83 62.05
N ASN A 75 -14.31 38.68 62.32
CA ASN A 75 -14.36 38.05 63.65
C ASN A 75 -13.63 38.86 64.75
N VAL A 76 -12.64 39.71 64.36
CA VAL A 76 -11.84 40.51 65.29
C VAL A 76 -12.06 42.01 65.10
N ASP A 77 -13.05 42.44 64.31
CA ASP A 77 -13.33 43.86 64.10
C ASP A 77 -13.93 44.51 65.30
N THR A 78 -13.24 45.49 65.89
CA THR A 78 -13.64 46.21 67.05
C THR A 78 -14.90 47.03 66.87
N ARG A 79 -15.20 47.47 65.64
CA ARG A 79 -16.44 48.23 65.34
C ARG A 79 -17.65 47.28 65.41
N ILE A 80 -17.57 46.13 64.81
CA ILE A 80 -18.62 45.10 64.90
C ILE A 80 -18.78 44.57 66.30
N TYR A 81 -17.66 44.34 67.01
CA TYR A 81 -17.69 43.94 68.42
C TYR A 81 -18.50 44.95 69.29
N LYS A 82 -18.22 46.26 69.16
CA LYS A 82 -18.89 47.34 69.89
C LYS A 82 -20.39 47.45 69.56
N ILE A 83 -20.73 47.30 68.28
CA ILE A 83 -22.14 47.29 67.85
C ILE A 83 -22.89 46.20 68.57
N PHE A 84 -22.41 44.97 68.52
CA PHE A 84 -23.12 43.83 69.21
C PHE A 84 -23.01 43.87 70.72
N GLN A 85 -21.96 44.46 71.29
CA GLN A 85 -21.85 44.67 72.73
C GLN A 85 -22.96 45.58 73.25
N ASN A 86 -23.30 46.65 72.55
CA ASN A 86 -24.26 47.66 72.93
C ASN A 86 -25.69 47.40 72.44
N LEU A 87 -25.89 46.41 71.61
CA LEU A 87 -27.16 46.11 70.99
C LEU A 87 -28.14 45.55 72.00
N ASP A 88 -29.31 46.20 72.15
CA ASP A 88 -30.42 45.66 72.95
C ASP A 88 -31.28 44.75 72.07
N THR A 89 -31.26 43.46 72.34
CA THR A 89 -32.01 42.43 71.54
C THR A 89 -33.53 42.52 71.75
N SER A 90 -34.03 43.37 72.64
CA SER A 90 -35.45 43.66 72.84
C SER A 90 -35.95 44.83 71.97
N ASP A 91 -35.06 45.69 71.46
CA ASP A 91 -35.39 46.90 70.67
C ASP A 91 -35.16 46.72 69.20
N SER A 92 -36.21 46.44 68.47
CA SER A 92 -36.17 46.22 67.03
C SER A 92 -35.76 47.47 66.19
N MET A 93 -35.91 48.70 66.77
CA MET A 93 -35.47 49.92 66.09
C MET A 93 -33.93 50.04 66.01
N GLN A 94 -33.23 49.49 67.02
CA GLN A 94 -31.77 49.46 66.98
C GLN A 94 -31.19 48.55 65.91
N PHE A 95 -31.92 47.50 65.53
CA PHE A 95 -31.49 46.55 64.54
C PHE A 95 -31.25 47.21 63.15
N GLU A 96 -32.10 48.12 62.75
CA GLU A 96 -32.04 48.82 61.49
C GLU A 96 -30.79 49.73 61.44
N SER A 97 -30.55 50.48 62.50
CA SER A 97 -29.35 51.32 62.58
C SER A 97 -28.06 50.52 62.63
N ALA A 98 -28.03 49.45 63.40
CA ALA A 98 -26.93 48.50 63.50
C ALA A 98 -26.64 47.83 62.13
N SER A 99 -27.70 47.42 61.42
CA SER A 99 -27.59 46.80 60.11
C SER A 99 -26.94 47.73 59.06
N GLN A 100 -27.35 49.00 59.07
CA GLN A 100 -26.73 50.00 58.15
C GLN A 100 -25.25 50.23 58.45
N GLU A 101 -24.88 50.24 59.76
CA GLU A 101 -23.49 50.42 60.17
C GLU A 101 -22.66 49.17 59.88
N ILE A 102 -23.18 47.99 60.16
CA ILE A 102 -22.53 46.70 59.77
C ILE A 102 -22.38 46.55 58.29
N SER A 103 -23.41 46.90 57.51
CA SER A 103 -23.32 46.86 56.01
C SER A 103 -22.17 47.71 55.50
N LYS A 104 -21.96 48.94 56.03
CA LYS A 104 -20.82 49.77 55.66
C LYS A 104 -19.48 49.13 56.01
N ILE A 105 -19.39 48.54 57.20
CA ILE A 105 -18.15 47.84 57.61
C ILE A 105 -17.86 46.63 56.73
N LEU A 106 -18.86 45.83 56.38
CA LEU A 106 -18.70 44.70 55.49
C LEU A 106 -18.23 45.15 54.09
N LEU A 107 -18.81 46.21 53.58
CA LEU A 107 -18.41 46.79 52.28
C LEU A 107 -17.00 47.40 52.30
N ASP A 108 -16.54 47.99 53.44
CA ASP A 108 -15.19 48.47 53.58
C ASP A 108 -14.13 47.37 53.39
N TYR A 109 -14.44 46.14 53.82
CA TYR A 109 -13.54 44.99 53.69
C TYR A 109 -13.64 44.28 52.35
N LEU A 110 -14.78 44.37 51.66
CA LEU A 110 -15.00 43.79 50.36
C LEU A 110 -14.77 44.86 49.30
N PRO A 111 -13.55 45.03 48.79
CA PRO A 111 -13.31 46.00 47.71
C PRO A 111 -14.22 45.61 46.53
N TRP A 112 -14.62 46.61 45.76
CA TRP A 112 -15.52 46.59 44.58
C TRP A 112 -15.31 45.37 43.66
N ASN A 113 -15.50 44.20 44.15
CA ASN A 113 -15.25 42.98 43.41
C ASN A 113 -16.61 42.35 43.08
N ASN A 114 -16.95 42.33 41.83
CA ASN A 114 -18.14 41.67 41.30
C ASN A 114 -18.19 40.14 41.59
N THR A 115 -17.35 39.68 42.52
CA THR A 115 -17.24 38.27 42.86
C THR A 115 -18.23 37.86 43.96
N VAL A 116 -18.53 38.77 44.88
CA VAL A 116 -19.49 38.52 45.98
C VAL A 116 -20.84 39.12 45.63
N TYR A 117 -21.90 38.35 45.80
CA TYR A 117 -23.28 38.80 45.58
C TYR A 117 -23.83 39.56 46.77
N SER A 118 -23.76 38.95 47.99
CA SER A 118 -24.19 39.61 49.20
C SER A 118 -23.44 39.08 50.41
N THR A 119 -23.39 39.90 51.49
CA THR A 119 -22.74 39.53 52.74
C THR A 119 -23.60 39.91 53.90
N HIS A 120 -23.83 38.95 54.85
CA HIS A 120 -24.70 39.14 55.98
C HIS A 120 -24.08 38.58 57.26
N ILE A 121 -24.39 39.18 58.37
CA ILE A 121 -24.26 38.56 59.72
C ILE A 121 -25.64 38.12 60.17
N VAL A 122 -25.84 36.82 60.27
CA VAL A 122 -27.10 36.19 60.58
C VAL A 122 -27.11 35.80 62.07
N THR A 123 -28.15 36.22 62.79
CA THR A 123 -28.40 35.88 64.21
C THR A 123 -29.79 35.28 64.32
N PRO A 124 -30.17 34.63 65.48
CA PRO A 124 -31.52 34.12 65.68
C PRO A 124 -32.60 35.18 65.65
N TYR A 125 -32.26 36.44 65.89
CA TYR A 125 -33.22 37.51 66.05
C TYR A 125 -33.23 38.50 64.88
N TYR A 126 -32.16 38.67 64.16
CA TYR A 126 -32.09 39.59 63.03
C TYR A 126 -30.94 39.21 62.01
N GLN A 127 -31.09 39.69 60.79
CA GLN A 127 -30.08 39.61 59.77
C GLN A 127 -29.49 40.98 59.44
N PHE A 128 -28.21 41.14 59.72
CA PHE A 128 -27.48 42.38 59.54
C PHE A 128 -26.70 42.35 58.18
N GLY A 129 -26.74 43.44 57.40
CA GLY A 129 -26.04 43.52 56.14
C GLY A 129 -26.81 44.27 55.06
N GLU A 130 -26.61 43.91 53.78
CA GLU A 130 -27.26 44.57 52.65
C GLU A 130 -28.75 44.29 52.58
N LYS A 131 -29.58 45.28 52.75
CA LYS A 131 -31.04 45.17 52.83
C LYS A 131 -31.69 44.73 51.51
N GLU A 132 -31.20 45.25 50.40
CA GLU A 132 -31.79 45.03 49.06
C GLU A 132 -31.55 43.61 48.55
N LYS A 133 -30.60 42.90 49.13
CA LYS A 133 -30.22 41.53 48.76
C LYS A 133 -30.49 40.55 49.86
N ASN A 134 -31.51 40.81 50.67
CA ASN A 134 -31.82 40.06 51.85
C ASN A 134 -32.89 38.97 51.53
N TYR A 135 -32.48 37.77 51.38
CA TYR A 135 -33.35 36.66 51.00
C TYR A 135 -33.66 35.69 52.14
N TYR A 136 -33.14 35.92 53.38
CA TYR A 136 -33.39 35.00 54.48
C TYR A 136 -34.66 35.36 55.23
N PRO A 137 -35.69 34.53 55.18
CA PRO A 137 -36.80 34.70 56.08
C PRO A 137 -36.29 34.55 57.53
N ASN A 138 -36.76 35.42 58.44
CA ASN A 138 -36.19 35.63 59.77
C ASN A 138 -36.05 34.38 60.67
N HIS A 139 -36.60 33.24 60.30
CA HIS A 139 -36.52 32.01 61.11
C HIS A 139 -36.00 30.78 60.37
N SER A 140 -35.82 30.85 59.06
CA SER A 140 -35.49 29.65 58.31
C SER A 140 -33.98 29.37 58.16
N PHE A 141 -33.12 30.33 58.48
CA PHE A 141 -31.68 30.06 58.52
C PHE A 141 -31.31 29.12 59.66
N MET A 142 -31.93 29.33 60.80
CA MET A 142 -31.74 28.46 61.99
C MET A 142 -32.38 27.09 61.74
N GLY A 143 -31.56 26.05 61.84
CA GLY A 143 -31.93 24.67 61.45
C GLY A 143 -31.60 24.25 60.02
N SER A 144 -31.21 25.19 59.19
CA SER A 144 -30.78 24.89 57.81
C SER A 144 -29.50 24.02 57.73
N LYS A 145 -29.25 23.42 56.55
CA LYS A 145 -28.02 22.69 56.33
C LYS A 145 -26.77 23.60 56.42
N ILE A 146 -26.90 24.88 56.04
CA ILE A 146 -25.83 25.87 56.12
C ILE A 146 -25.42 26.11 57.57
N GLN A 147 -26.38 26.34 58.47
CA GLN A 147 -26.09 26.52 59.88
C GLN A 147 -25.41 25.28 60.48
N LYS A 148 -25.94 24.08 60.20
CA LYS A 148 -25.39 22.83 60.75
C LYS A 148 -23.94 22.64 60.30
N ALA A 149 -23.65 22.87 59.04
CA ALA A 149 -22.28 22.78 58.49
C ALA A 149 -21.32 23.78 59.17
N ALA A 150 -21.77 25.03 59.41
CA ALA A 150 -20.99 26.03 60.15
C ALA A 150 -20.75 25.67 61.61
N ASP A 151 -21.72 25.06 62.27
CA ASP A 151 -21.56 24.59 63.63
C ASP A 151 -20.60 23.41 63.75
N GLU A 152 -20.68 22.45 62.85
CA GLU A 152 -19.79 21.29 62.79
C GLU A 152 -18.33 21.74 62.51
N ALA A 153 -18.13 22.79 61.69
CA ALA A 153 -16.83 23.34 61.38
C ALA A 153 -16.15 24.11 62.52
N ASN A 154 -16.90 24.40 63.60
CA ASN A 154 -16.38 25.00 64.81
C ASN A 154 -15.50 26.26 64.57
N GLY A 155 -16.07 27.24 63.87
CA GLY A 155 -15.40 28.53 63.59
C GLY A 155 -14.45 28.54 62.38
N LYS A 156 -14.32 27.44 61.66
CA LYS A 156 -13.67 27.44 60.34
C LYS A 156 -14.66 27.91 59.27
N LEU A 157 -14.14 28.46 58.18
CA LEU A 157 -14.95 28.78 57.02
C LEU A 157 -15.37 27.47 56.31
N VAL A 158 -16.64 27.38 55.96
CA VAL A 158 -17.19 26.25 55.18
C VAL A 158 -17.78 26.76 53.89
N TRP A 159 -17.47 26.06 52.81
CA TRP A 159 -18.02 26.32 51.50
C TRP A 159 -19.21 25.38 51.23
N ILE A 160 -20.39 25.96 50.97
CA ILE A 160 -21.60 25.26 50.63
C ILE A 160 -21.76 25.32 49.11
N PRO A 161 -21.83 24.16 48.41
CA PRO A 161 -22.01 24.14 46.96
C PRO A 161 -23.34 24.76 46.54
N ALA A 162 -23.54 24.94 45.25
CA ALA A 162 -24.75 25.59 44.74
C ALA A 162 -26.01 24.86 45.20
N TYR A 163 -26.94 25.64 45.70
CA TYR A 163 -28.24 25.17 46.16
C TYR A 163 -29.34 26.09 45.64
N ASN A 164 -30.53 25.49 45.42
CA ASN A 164 -31.72 26.27 45.14
C ASN A 164 -32.13 26.98 46.44
N TYR A 165 -32.27 28.30 46.38
CA TYR A 165 -32.53 29.13 47.54
C TYR A 165 -33.87 28.80 48.21
N MET A 166 -34.94 28.59 47.40
CA MET A 166 -36.27 28.26 47.91
C MET A 166 -36.27 26.90 48.64
N ASP A 167 -35.60 25.90 48.04
CA ASP A 167 -35.54 24.55 48.62
C ASP A 167 -34.71 24.52 49.91
N MET A 168 -33.59 25.26 49.96
CA MET A 168 -32.70 25.31 51.13
C MET A 168 -33.40 25.84 52.36
N PHE A 169 -34.23 26.85 52.18
CA PHE A 169 -34.92 27.56 53.30
C PHE A 169 -36.39 27.23 53.35
N SER A 170 -36.90 26.24 52.59
CA SER A 170 -38.30 25.77 52.61
C SER A 170 -39.32 26.91 52.46
N ILE A 171 -39.09 27.79 51.48
CA ILE A 171 -39.91 28.93 51.16
C ILE A 171 -40.97 28.52 50.12
N GLU A 172 -42.26 28.39 50.57
CA GLU A 172 -43.35 27.92 49.69
C GLU A 172 -44.03 29.04 48.88
N ASP A 173 -44.02 30.29 49.38
CA ASP A 173 -44.89 31.37 48.90
C ASP A 173 -44.15 32.61 48.33
N MET A 174 -42.87 32.51 47.96
CA MET A 174 -42.19 33.65 47.38
C MET A 174 -42.36 33.63 45.82
N PRO A 175 -42.89 34.71 45.23
CA PRO A 175 -42.92 34.79 43.78
C PRO A 175 -41.50 34.70 43.20
N ARG A 176 -41.30 33.84 42.18
CA ARG A 176 -39.98 33.65 41.55
C ARG A 176 -39.38 34.96 41.00
N ASP A 177 -40.22 35.90 40.63
CA ASP A 177 -39.80 37.23 40.12
C ASP A 177 -39.09 38.10 41.16
N PHE A 178 -39.12 37.70 42.46
CA PHE A 178 -38.38 38.38 43.52
C PHE A 178 -36.97 37.85 43.74
N LEU A 179 -36.62 36.71 43.12
CA LEU A 179 -35.28 36.16 43.19
C LEU A 179 -34.52 36.59 41.94
N GLU A 180 -33.50 37.38 42.15
CA GLU A 180 -32.55 37.73 41.06
C GLU A 180 -31.79 36.49 40.59
N TYR A 181 -31.53 35.53 41.50
CA TYR A 181 -30.82 34.28 41.25
C TYR A 181 -31.52 33.10 41.93
N GLU A 182 -31.79 32.04 41.22
CA GLU A 182 -32.44 30.84 41.76
C GLU A 182 -31.42 29.95 42.52
N HIS A 183 -30.17 29.95 42.07
CA HIS A 183 -29.10 29.17 42.67
C HIS A 183 -27.97 30.09 43.16
N VAL A 184 -27.53 29.82 44.38
CA VAL A 184 -26.42 30.51 45.04
C VAL A 184 -25.50 29.48 45.68
N PHE A 185 -24.22 29.78 45.79
CA PHE A 185 -23.31 29.07 46.66
C PHE A 185 -22.78 29.99 47.75
N THR A 186 -22.38 29.42 48.89
CA THR A 186 -22.21 30.23 50.09
C THR A 186 -20.94 29.83 50.82
N ALA A 187 -20.17 30.82 51.26
CA ALA A 187 -19.19 30.64 52.32
C ALA A 187 -19.77 31.08 53.65
N VAL A 188 -19.73 30.21 54.66
CA VAL A 188 -20.29 30.47 55.98
C VAL A 188 -19.26 30.21 57.06
N ARG A 189 -19.21 31.13 58.06
CA ARG A 189 -18.37 30.99 59.25
C ARG A 189 -19.19 31.31 60.50
N LYS A 190 -19.14 30.42 61.49
CA LYS A 190 -19.65 30.73 62.83
C LYS A 190 -18.72 31.78 63.45
N LEU A 191 -19.23 32.95 63.76
CA LEU A 191 -18.48 34.06 64.38
C LEU A 191 -18.32 33.88 65.85
N GLN A 192 -17.13 34.18 66.37
CA GLN A 192 -16.80 34.31 67.79
C GLN A 192 -16.17 35.68 67.96
N LEU A 193 -16.99 36.72 67.93
CA LEU A 193 -16.50 38.12 67.97
C LEU A 193 -15.59 38.33 69.18
N SER A 194 -14.42 38.92 68.90
CA SER A 194 -13.40 39.16 69.89
C SER A 194 -12.70 40.51 69.61
N ARG A 195 -12.20 41.10 70.67
CA ARG A 195 -11.35 42.29 70.55
C ARG A 195 -10.02 42.09 71.29
N VAL A 196 -9.04 42.78 70.92
CA VAL A 196 -7.76 42.83 71.63
C VAL A 196 -7.74 44.15 72.41
N GLU A 197 -7.80 44.07 73.72
CA GLU A 197 -7.68 45.22 74.55
C GLU A 197 -6.57 44.99 75.61
N SER A 198 -5.64 45.91 75.75
CA SER A 198 -4.52 45.82 76.67
C SER A 198 -3.68 44.54 76.59
N GLY A 199 -3.58 43.89 75.35
CA GLY A 199 -2.86 42.63 75.14
C GLY A 199 -3.62 41.36 75.52
N HIS A 200 -4.87 41.47 75.94
CA HIS A 200 -5.75 40.34 76.18
C HIS A 200 -6.84 40.26 75.14
N ILE A 201 -7.23 39.04 74.81
CA ILE A 201 -8.35 38.76 73.90
C ILE A 201 -9.61 38.66 74.75
N GLU A 202 -10.55 39.54 74.51
CA GLU A 202 -11.88 39.50 75.11
C GLU A 202 -12.86 38.96 74.08
N HIS A 203 -13.62 37.94 74.46
CA HIS A 203 -14.71 37.38 73.65
C HIS A 203 -16.04 38.01 74.07
N LEU A 204 -16.95 38.20 73.13
CA LEU A 204 -18.28 38.72 73.41
C LEU A 204 -19.13 37.60 74.02
N GLU A 205 -19.23 37.55 75.37
CA GLU A 205 -19.97 36.51 76.09
C GLU A 205 -21.49 36.70 75.96
N ASN A 206 -22.24 35.59 75.92
CA ASN A 206 -23.73 35.49 76.02
C ASN A 206 -24.54 36.07 74.81
N LYS A 207 -23.96 36.68 73.82
CA LYS A 207 -24.67 37.20 72.59
C LYS A 207 -24.24 36.59 71.30
N THR A 208 -23.19 35.77 71.31
CA THR A 208 -22.50 35.28 70.06
C THR A 208 -22.64 33.81 69.78
N ASP A 209 -23.34 33.05 70.66
CA ASP A 209 -23.40 31.57 70.50
C ASP A 209 -24.02 31.09 69.16
N GLN A 210 -24.80 31.96 68.51
CA GLN A 210 -25.44 31.67 67.23
C GLN A 210 -25.31 32.84 66.25
N MET A 211 -24.07 33.21 65.89
CA MET A 211 -23.78 34.29 64.99
C MET A 211 -23.01 33.72 63.80
N TYR A 212 -23.45 34.02 62.59
CA TYR A 212 -22.87 33.45 61.35
C TYR A 212 -22.60 34.55 60.32
N LEU A 213 -21.37 34.63 59.81
CA LEU A 213 -21.06 35.38 58.64
C LEU A 213 -21.41 34.53 57.42
N VAL A 214 -22.24 35.05 56.56
CA VAL A 214 -22.71 34.38 55.35
C VAL A 214 -22.33 35.24 54.17
N VAL A 215 -21.55 34.70 53.25
CA VAL A 215 -21.10 35.35 52.01
C VAL A 215 -21.67 34.57 50.85
N ASN A 216 -22.55 35.19 50.10
CA ASN A 216 -23.23 34.54 48.96
C ASN A 216 -22.59 34.90 47.65
N PHE A 217 -22.55 33.95 46.77
CA PHE A 217 -22.06 34.06 45.40
C PHE A 217 -23.11 33.52 44.44
N THR A 218 -23.13 34.05 43.22
CA THR A 218 -24.05 33.62 42.15
C THR A 218 -23.33 32.82 41.09
N GLU A 219 -24.11 32.05 40.34
CA GLU A 219 -23.60 31.33 39.17
C GLU A 219 -22.93 32.27 38.17
N ASP A 220 -23.46 33.48 37.94
CA ASP A 220 -22.88 34.45 37.07
C ASP A 220 -21.48 34.90 37.47
N ASN A 221 -21.21 34.98 38.78
CA ASN A 221 -19.90 35.33 39.29
C ASN A 221 -18.87 34.24 38.91
N LEU A 222 -19.22 32.97 39.07
CA LEU A 222 -18.39 31.84 38.74
C LEU A 222 -18.23 31.69 37.23
N ASN A 223 -19.32 31.80 36.49
CA ASN A 223 -19.33 31.76 35.02
C ASN A 223 -18.43 32.85 34.40
N ASN A 224 -18.45 34.06 34.96
CA ASN A 224 -17.59 35.13 34.47
C ASN A 224 -16.11 34.84 34.74
N MET A 225 -15.77 34.15 35.82
CA MET A 225 -14.40 33.67 36.07
C MET A 225 -13.99 32.61 35.03
N LEU A 226 -14.88 31.69 34.70
CA LEU A 226 -14.61 30.57 33.81
C LEU A 226 -14.68 30.93 32.32
N LYS A 227 -15.53 31.90 31.92
CA LYS A 227 -15.74 32.32 30.53
C LYS A 227 -14.46 32.64 29.76
N LYS A 228 -13.46 33.18 30.41
CA LYS A 228 -12.16 33.51 29.78
C LYS A 228 -11.41 32.27 29.34
N TYR A 229 -11.58 31.16 30.04
CA TYR A 229 -10.89 29.89 29.82
C TYR A 229 -11.71 28.92 28.97
N THR A 230 -13.03 28.98 29.05
CA THR A 230 -13.94 28.11 28.27
C THR A 230 -14.08 28.56 26.82
N LYS A 231 -13.96 29.86 26.52
CA LYS A 231 -14.03 30.37 25.13
C LYS A 231 -12.88 29.91 24.23
N ALA A 232 -11.75 29.53 24.79
CA ALA A 232 -10.58 29.14 24.02
C ALA A 232 -10.74 27.74 23.35
N ASN A 233 -11.62 26.90 23.86
CA ASN A 233 -11.83 25.56 23.29
C ASN A 233 -13.28 25.09 23.52
N SER A 234 -14.15 25.39 22.57
CA SER A 234 -15.61 25.17 22.63
C SER A 234 -16.03 23.68 22.76
N GLN A 235 -15.07 22.76 22.77
CA GLN A 235 -15.33 21.32 22.85
C GLN A 235 -15.05 20.73 24.24
N ILE A 236 -14.37 21.50 25.11
CA ILE A 236 -14.10 21.10 26.49
C ILE A 236 -15.19 21.66 27.36
N LEU A 237 -15.87 20.78 28.12
CA LEU A 237 -16.85 21.15 29.11
C LEU A 237 -16.13 21.33 30.45
N TYR A 238 -16.32 22.47 31.07
CA TYR A 238 -15.83 22.70 32.42
C TYR A 238 -16.97 22.56 33.43
N TYR A 239 -16.66 21.99 34.56
CA TYR A 239 -17.65 21.66 35.58
C TYR A 239 -17.01 21.72 36.95
N ILE A 240 -17.68 22.38 37.91
CA ILE A 240 -17.21 22.44 39.30
C ILE A 240 -18.19 21.69 40.17
N MET A 241 -17.69 20.75 40.92
CA MET A 241 -18.49 19.93 41.81
C MET A 241 -17.81 19.76 43.18
N SER A 242 -18.61 19.61 44.19
CA SER A 242 -18.14 19.22 45.53
C SER A 242 -17.87 17.71 45.59
N GLU A 243 -17.30 17.26 46.70
CA GLU A 243 -16.94 15.85 46.88
C GLU A 243 -18.16 14.92 46.91
N ASP A 244 -19.29 15.41 47.44
CA ASP A 244 -20.58 14.71 47.50
C ASP A 244 -21.34 14.70 46.17
N GLY A 245 -20.80 15.30 45.12
CA GLY A 245 -21.42 15.37 43.79
C GLY A 245 -22.38 16.54 43.60
N SER A 246 -22.52 17.43 44.61
CA SER A 246 -23.28 18.66 44.41
C SER A 246 -22.60 19.56 43.42
N VAL A 247 -23.34 20.01 42.42
CA VAL A 247 -22.84 20.88 41.35
C VAL A 247 -22.68 22.29 41.88
N VAL A 248 -21.54 22.90 41.62
CA VAL A 248 -21.31 24.33 41.98
C VAL A 248 -21.67 25.24 40.82
N ASP A 249 -21.39 24.80 39.61
CA ASP A 249 -21.80 25.50 38.39
C ASP A 249 -22.09 24.54 37.24
N PRO A 250 -23.34 24.45 36.76
CA PRO A 250 -23.69 23.76 35.53
C PRO A 250 -23.48 24.72 34.34
N TYR A 251 -22.37 24.65 33.67
CA TYR A 251 -22.19 25.33 32.39
C TYR A 251 -23.12 24.72 31.33
N GLY A 252 -24.32 25.32 31.19
CA GLY A 252 -25.33 24.92 30.21
C GLY A 252 -26.38 23.92 30.75
N GLU A 253 -27.64 24.31 30.73
CA GLU A 253 -28.78 23.52 31.25
C GLU A 253 -28.91 22.11 30.66
N SER A 254 -28.47 21.89 29.41
CA SER A 254 -28.61 20.59 28.75
C SER A 254 -27.50 19.60 29.10
N GLU A 255 -26.34 20.07 29.48
CA GLU A 255 -25.16 19.24 29.76
C GLU A 255 -25.02 18.92 31.25
N SER A 256 -25.51 19.77 32.11
CA SER A 256 -25.59 19.50 33.56
C SER A 256 -26.42 18.25 33.90
N LYS A 257 -27.38 17.88 33.06
CA LYS A 257 -28.18 16.67 33.24
C LYS A 257 -27.38 15.38 33.07
N LEU A 258 -26.25 15.43 32.38
CA LEU A 258 -25.41 14.25 32.12
C LEU A 258 -24.64 13.78 33.33
N PHE A 259 -24.38 14.71 34.29
CA PHE A 259 -23.54 14.45 35.46
C PHE A 259 -24.30 14.71 36.78
N ARG A 260 -25.61 14.90 36.71
CA ARG A 260 -26.45 15.14 37.86
C ARG A 260 -26.44 13.92 38.79
N ASN A 261 -26.17 14.13 40.07
CA ASN A 261 -26.08 13.11 41.14
C ASN A 261 -24.91 12.12 40.98
N VAL A 262 -23.85 12.51 40.29
CA VAL A 262 -22.62 11.71 40.18
C VAL A 262 -21.61 12.24 41.18
N THR A 263 -21.14 11.41 42.09
CA THR A 263 -20.11 11.80 43.07
C THR A 263 -18.70 11.71 42.46
N ALA A 264 -17.73 12.34 43.12
CA ALA A 264 -16.32 12.20 42.75
C ALA A 264 -15.88 10.72 42.77
N VAL A 265 -16.39 9.94 43.70
CA VAL A 265 -16.11 8.51 43.84
C VAL A 265 -16.69 7.72 42.67
N ASP A 266 -17.92 8.04 42.22
CA ASP A 266 -18.55 7.39 41.06
C ASP A 266 -17.78 7.62 39.76
N MET A 267 -17.09 8.75 39.66
CA MET A 267 -16.20 9.05 38.56
C MET A 267 -14.83 8.37 38.68
N GLY A 268 -14.53 7.73 39.80
CA GLY A 268 -13.22 7.14 40.08
C GLY A 268 -12.15 8.16 40.48
N ILE A 269 -12.56 9.34 40.96
CA ILE A 269 -11.68 10.41 41.45
C ILE A 269 -11.28 10.05 42.90
N THR A 270 -10.00 9.74 43.10
CA THR A 270 -9.45 9.33 44.41
C THR A 270 -8.33 10.24 44.89
N GLU A 271 -7.76 11.04 43.98
CA GLU A 271 -6.63 11.92 44.26
C GLU A 271 -7.04 13.40 44.12
N ASN A 272 -6.15 14.29 44.52
CA ASN A 272 -6.40 15.74 44.39
C ASN A 272 -6.36 16.24 42.96
N LYS A 273 -5.68 15.50 42.05
CA LYS A 273 -5.58 15.84 40.64
C LYS A 273 -5.28 14.60 39.80
N GLY A 274 -5.79 14.56 38.57
CA GLY A 274 -5.57 13.45 37.69
C GLY A 274 -6.47 13.45 36.47
N THR A 275 -6.48 12.29 35.78
CA THR A 275 -7.32 12.05 34.60
C THR A 275 -7.98 10.68 34.76
N VAL A 276 -9.29 10.64 34.55
CA VAL A 276 -10.08 9.41 34.57
C VAL A 276 -10.93 9.31 33.31
N LYS A 277 -11.36 8.10 32.98
CA LYS A 277 -12.37 7.86 31.96
C LYS A 277 -13.70 7.59 32.60
N TYR A 278 -14.72 8.30 32.16
CA TYR A 278 -16.05 8.19 32.70
C TYR A 278 -17.08 7.98 31.59
N TYR A 279 -18.09 7.15 31.86
CA TYR A 279 -19.21 6.93 30.96
C TYR A 279 -20.41 7.73 31.44
N GLY A 280 -20.79 8.77 30.71
CA GLY A 280 -21.94 9.60 31.03
C GLY A 280 -23.28 8.86 30.89
N ALA A 281 -24.35 9.48 31.38
CA ALA A 281 -25.71 8.93 31.31
C ALA A 281 -26.19 8.65 29.87
N ASN A 282 -25.58 9.27 28.88
CA ASN A 282 -25.80 9.04 27.45
C ASN A 282 -25.02 7.84 26.89
N ASN A 283 -24.38 7.06 27.73
CA ASN A 283 -23.49 5.93 27.40
C ASN A 283 -22.28 6.35 26.51
N GLN A 284 -21.87 7.60 26.59
CA GLN A 284 -20.73 8.15 25.88
C GLN A 284 -19.50 8.19 26.80
N GLU A 285 -18.35 7.79 26.29
CA GLU A 285 -17.08 7.85 27.04
C GLU A 285 -16.54 9.28 26.99
N TYR A 286 -16.16 9.78 28.19
CA TYR A 286 -15.52 11.07 28.38
C TYR A 286 -14.12 10.87 28.98
N ILE A 287 -13.18 11.69 28.54
CA ILE A 287 -11.92 11.90 29.25
C ILE A 287 -12.19 13.05 30.23
N VAL A 288 -12.02 12.81 31.51
CA VAL A 288 -12.24 13.76 32.58
C VAL A 288 -10.92 14.03 33.26
N THR A 289 -10.44 15.26 33.16
CA THR A 289 -9.27 15.73 33.90
C THR A 289 -9.77 16.61 35.04
N TYR A 290 -9.17 16.49 36.22
CA TYR A 290 -9.65 17.16 37.42
C TYR A 290 -8.53 17.72 38.28
N SER A 291 -8.85 18.81 39.00
CA SER A 291 -8.01 19.41 40.02
C SER A 291 -8.88 19.82 41.21
N LYS A 292 -8.46 19.48 42.43
CA LYS A 292 -9.13 19.84 43.67
C LYS A 292 -8.64 21.20 44.17
N SER A 293 -9.57 22.12 44.39
CA SER A 293 -9.32 23.40 45.05
C SER A 293 -8.84 23.18 46.49
N MET A 294 -7.80 23.90 46.87
CA MET A 294 -7.28 23.85 48.26
C MET A 294 -8.09 24.73 49.21
N VAL A 295 -8.79 25.72 48.67
CA VAL A 295 -9.61 26.67 49.44
C VAL A 295 -11.01 26.12 49.71
N THR A 296 -11.68 25.64 48.67
CA THR A 296 -13.08 25.19 48.75
C THR A 296 -13.24 23.70 48.95
N GLY A 297 -12.21 22.90 48.60
CA GLY A 297 -12.30 21.43 48.56
C GLY A 297 -13.07 20.90 47.36
N TRP A 298 -13.50 21.78 46.43
CA TRP A 298 -14.25 21.38 45.23
C TRP A 298 -13.33 20.90 44.11
N TYR A 299 -13.87 20.08 43.21
CA TYR A 299 -13.17 19.61 42.05
C TYR A 299 -13.53 20.45 40.81
N THR A 300 -12.55 21.00 40.16
CA THR A 300 -12.69 21.55 38.81
C THR A 300 -12.42 20.43 37.80
N LEU A 301 -13.42 20.14 37.00
CA LEU A 301 -13.39 19.08 35.98
C LEU A 301 -13.32 19.72 34.58
N ALA A 302 -12.45 19.23 33.75
CA ALA A 302 -12.44 19.51 32.31
C ALA A 302 -12.72 18.20 31.57
N MET A 303 -13.78 18.17 30.79
CA MET A 303 -14.30 16.94 30.17
C MET A 303 -14.42 17.11 28.67
N ILE A 304 -14.07 16.05 27.93
CA ILE A 304 -14.25 15.99 26.50
C ILE A 304 -14.77 14.62 26.07
N PRO A 305 -15.80 14.57 25.21
CA PRO A 305 -16.27 13.30 24.66
C PRO A 305 -15.20 12.67 23.74
N VAL A 306 -14.86 11.40 23.97
CA VAL A 306 -13.82 10.69 23.21
C VAL A 306 -14.15 10.64 21.72
N ASN A 307 -15.41 10.49 21.34
CA ASN A 307 -15.84 10.45 19.95
C ASN A 307 -15.64 11.80 19.22
N VAL A 308 -15.90 12.92 19.87
CA VAL A 308 -15.71 14.27 19.31
C VAL A 308 -14.22 14.54 19.14
N PHE A 309 -13.43 14.19 20.12
CA PHE A 309 -11.99 14.30 20.12
C PHE A 309 -11.37 13.46 19.00
N SER A 310 -11.74 12.17 18.91
CA SER A 310 -11.21 11.25 17.91
C SER A 310 -11.63 11.61 16.48
N LYS A 311 -12.84 12.14 16.30
CA LYS A 311 -13.40 12.48 14.98
C LYS A 311 -12.64 13.63 14.31
N ASN A 312 -12.33 14.69 15.01
CA ASN A 312 -11.63 15.86 14.46
C ASN A 312 -10.20 15.52 14.05
N ILE A 313 -9.48 14.82 14.94
CA ILE A 313 -8.12 14.35 14.65
C ILE A 313 -8.12 13.36 13.49
N ALA A 314 -9.06 12.42 13.48
CA ALA A 314 -9.17 11.44 12.41
C ALA A 314 -9.45 12.09 11.05
N THR A 315 -10.30 13.11 10.98
CA THR A 315 -10.62 13.78 9.71
C THR A 315 -9.43 14.51 9.11
N ASP A 316 -8.65 15.23 9.90
CA ASP A 316 -7.50 15.98 9.40
C ASP A 316 -6.34 15.06 9.00
N LEU A 317 -6.05 14.04 9.80
CA LEU A 317 -5.07 13.02 9.46
C LEU A 317 -5.49 12.22 8.22
N THR A 318 -6.76 11.87 8.10
CA THR A 318 -7.27 11.13 6.94
C THR A 318 -7.15 11.97 5.66
N ARG A 319 -7.47 13.27 5.73
CA ARG A 319 -7.28 14.19 4.59
C ARG A 319 -5.81 14.28 4.20
N ALA A 320 -4.90 14.44 5.16
CA ALA A 320 -3.47 14.50 4.89
C ALA A 320 -2.95 13.21 4.22
N ILE A 321 -3.37 12.04 4.72
CA ILE A 321 -3.03 10.74 4.13
C ILE A 321 -3.61 10.61 2.72
N LEU A 322 -4.87 10.99 2.48
CA LEU A 322 -5.48 10.94 1.16
C LEU A 322 -4.74 11.82 0.15
N ILE A 323 -4.34 13.03 0.54
CA ILE A 323 -3.53 13.92 -0.31
C ILE A 323 -2.20 13.25 -0.64
N LEU A 324 -1.49 12.71 0.34
CA LEU A 324 -0.20 12.06 0.17
C LEU A 324 -0.29 10.83 -0.75
N VAL A 325 -1.29 9.96 -0.53
CA VAL A 325 -1.56 8.80 -1.38
C VAL A 325 -1.91 9.22 -2.81
N THR A 326 -2.69 10.29 -2.98
CA THR A 326 -3.04 10.81 -4.30
C THR A 326 -1.81 11.31 -5.07
N ILE A 327 -0.94 12.07 -4.41
CA ILE A 327 0.33 12.54 -4.99
C ILE A 327 1.21 11.34 -5.37
N GLU A 328 1.32 10.33 -4.51
CA GLU A 328 2.10 9.13 -4.75
C GLU A 328 1.57 8.30 -5.93
N ILE A 329 0.25 8.17 -6.06
CA ILE A 329 -0.36 7.51 -7.22
C ILE A 329 0.01 8.24 -8.52
N ILE A 330 -0.10 9.56 -8.55
CA ILE A 330 0.24 10.37 -9.73
C ILE A 330 1.72 10.21 -10.08
N LEU A 331 2.60 10.30 -9.09
CA LEU A 331 4.04 10.15 -9.27
C LEU A 331 4.41 8.74 -9.74
N SER A 332 3.82 7.71 -9.11
CA SER A 332 4.03 6.30 -9.45
C SER A 332 3.56 5.97 -10.87
N VAL A 333 2.37 6.42 -11.26
CA VAL A 333 1.85 6.22 -12.61
C VAL A 333 2.72 6.95 -13.63
N THR A 334 3.12 8.18 -13.34
CA THR A 334 3.97 8.98 -14.24
C THR A 334 5.33 8.32 -14.45
N THR A 335 5.99 7.92 -13.38
CA THR A 335 7.29 7.23 -13.42
C THR A 335 7.18 5.87 -14.11
N ALA A 336 6.14 5.08 -13.81
CA ALA A 336 5.88 3.79 -14.45
C ALA A 336 5.68 3.94 -15.97
N VAL A 337 4.93 4.95 -16.42
CA VAL A 337 4.70 5.23 -17.83
C VAL A 337 6.01 5.66 -18.51
N LEU A 338 6.80 6.55 -17.90
CA LEU A 338 8.08 6.99 -18.43
C LEU A 338 9.07 5.84 -18.56
N ILE A 339 9.23 5.03 -17.52
CA ILE A 339 10.11 3.86 -17.51
C ILE A 339 9.63 2.83 -18.52
N SER A 340 8.32 2.52 -18.55
CA SER A 340 7.73 1.57 -19.50
C SER A 340 7.95 2.00 -20.96
N ARG A 341 7.84 3.30 -21.26
CA ARG A 341 8.13 3.83 -22.60
C ARG A 341 9.62 3.71 -22.95
N LYS A 342 10.51 4.00 -22.01
CA LYS A 342 11.97 3.95 -22.20
C LYS A 342 12.46 2.51 -22.39
N ILE A 343 12.04 1.59 -21.53
CA ILE A 343 12.38 0.16 -21.61
C ILE A 343 11.69 -0.49 -22.82
N GLY A 344 10.41 -0.19 -23.02
CA GLY A 344 9.65 -0.75 -24.14
C GLY A 344 10.28 -0.49 -25.49
N LYS A 345 10.78 0.73 -25.75
CA LYS A 345 11.51 1.05 -27.00
C LYS A 345 12.77 0.20 -27.17
N LYS A 346 13.48 -0.11 -26.08
CA LYS A 346 14.70 -0.92 -26.12
C LYS A 346 14.41 -2.40 -26.35
N VAL A 347 13.30 -2.92 -25.88
CA VAL A 347 12.90 -4.33 -26.08
C VAL A 347 12.25 -4.54 -27.45
N TYR A 348 11.56 -3.55 -27.99
CA TYR A 348 10.88 -3.68 -29.30
C TYR A 348 11.86 -3.79 -30.48
N LYS A 349 12.98 -3.05 -30.45
CA LYS A 349 13.98 -3.09 -31.52
C LYS A 349 14.53 -4.50 -31.81
N PRO A 350 15.00 -5.26 -30.80
CA PRO A 350 15.47 -6.63 -31.02
C PRO A 350 14.37 -7.59 -31.46
N LEU A 351 13.15 -7.45 -30.93
CA LEU A 351 12.02 -8.27 -31.37
C LEU A 351 11.73 -8.11 -32.86
N HIS A 352 11.70 -6.88 -33.36
CA HIS A 352 11.49 -6.61 -34.76
C HIS A 352 12.66 -7.09 -35.67
N MET A 353 13.88 -7.07 -35.16
CA MET A 353 15.02 -7.66 -35.86
C MET A 353 14.90 -9.18 -35.94
N ILE A 354 14.52 -9.85 -34.82
CA ILE A 354 14.32 -11.31 -34.80
C ILE A 354 13.21 -11.73 -35.76
N GLU A 355 12.11 -10.97 -35.82
CA GLU A 355 11.02 -11.19 -36.77
C GLU A 355 11.50 -11.12 -38.21
N LYS A 356 12.23 -10.05 -38.57
CA LYS A 356 12.85 -9.92 -39.91
C LYS A 356 13.83 -11.03 -40.24
N THR A 357 14.63 -11.46 -39.26
CA THR A 357 15.55 -12.58 -39.44
C THR A 357 14.80 -13.87 -39.69
N GLY A 358 13.66 -14.10 -38.99
CA GLY A 358 12.76 -15.24 -39.24
C GLY A 358 12.11 -15.22 -40.62
N GLU A 359 11.90 -14.04 -41.23
CA GLU A 359 11.43 -13.85 -42.59
C GLU A 359 12.55 -14.02 -43.64
N GLY A 360 13.77 -14.36 -43.22
CA GLY A 360 14.92 -14.56 -44.11
C GLY A 360 15.79 -13.33 -44.32
N ASN A 361 15.51 -12.23 -43.67
CA ASN A 361 16.34 -11.02 -43.78
C ASN A 361 17.50 -11.04 -42.78
N PHE A 362 18.58 -11.70 -43.11
CA PHE A 362 19.78 -11.80 -42.27
C PHE A 362 20.68 -10.56 -42.33
N THR A 363 20.35 -9.53 -43.14
CA THR A 363 21.11 -8.28 -43.20
C THR A 363 20.67 -7.24 -42.17
N ALA A 364 19.53 -7.47 -41.51
CA ALA A 364 19.00 -6.56 -40.49
C ALA A 364 20.03 -6.35 -39.35
N ARG A 365 20.24 -5.10 -38.96
CA ARG A 365 21.17 -4.70 -37.89
C ARG A 365 20.51 -3.66 -37.00
N ILE A 366 20.83 -3.70 -35.69
CA ILE A 366 20.44 -2.69 -34.75
C ILE A 366 21.62 -1.75 -34.52
N VAL A 367 21.43 -0.47 -34.84
CA VAL A 367 22.37 0.59 -34.50
C VAL A 367 21.97 1.18 -33.15
N TYR A 368 22.92 1.23 -32.22
CA TYR A 368 22.69 1.70 -30.85
C TYR A 368 23.97 2.30 -30.27
N ASP A 369 23.94 3.59 -29.97
CA ASP A 369 25.11 4.39 -29.59
C ASP A 369 25.29 4.55 -28.08
N ASN A 370 24.35 4.07 -27.24
CA ASN A 370 24.50 4.16 -25.80
C ASN A 370 25.43 3.06 -25.25
N ARG A 371 26.06 3.35 -24.11
CA ARG A 371 26.96 2.43 -23.40
C ARG A 371 26.27 1.79 -22.19
N ASP A 372 25.16 1.08 -22.43
CA ASP A 372 24.42 0.35 -21.39
C ASP A 372 24.39 -1.15 -21.70
N GLU A 373 23.77 -1.94 -20.85
CA GLU A 373 23.65 -3.39 -20.99
C GLU A 373 22.94 -3.79 -22.29
N PHE A 374 22.08 -2.93 -22.82
CA PHE A 374 21.42 -3.14 -24.10
C PHE A 374 22.38 -3.02 -25.28
N ALA A 375 23.45 -2.22 -25.18
CA ALA A 375 24.47 -2.15 -26.21
C ALA A 375 25.18 -3.49 -26.38
N PHE A 376 25.54 -4.15 -25.30
CA PHE A 376 26.12 -5.48 -25.33
C PHE A 376 25.14 -6.52 -25.91
N PHE A 377 23.88 -6.48 -25.49
CA PHE A 377 22.84 -7.37 -26.00
C PHE A 377 22.64 -7.21 -27.52
N TYR A 378 22.52 -5.97 -27.98
CA TYR A 378 22.33 -5.70 -29.42
C TYR A 378 23.57 -6.09 -30.25
N LYS A 379 24.77 -5.88 -29.69
CA LYS A 379 26.02 -6.34 -30.35
C LYS A 379 25.98 -7.86 -30.53
N LYS A 380 25.63 -8.61 -29.48
CA LYS A 380 25.53 -10.07 -29.56
C LYS A 380 24.44 -10.55 -30.51
N LEU A 381 23.32 -9.86 -30.57
CA LEU A 381 22.25 -10.16 -31.52
C LEU A 381 22.68 -9.89 -32.97
N ASN A 382 23.40 -8.80 -33.22
CA ASN A 382 23.97 -8.50 -34.51
C ASN A 382 25.03 -9.54 -34.95
N GLU A 383 25.91 -9.95 -34.03
CA GLU A 383 26.88 -11.03 -34.27
C GLU A 383 26.18 -12.35 -34.62
N MET A 384 25.13 -12.72 -33.87
CA MET A 384 24.32 -13.90 -34.15
C MET A 384 23.70 -13.83 -35.55
N ASN A 385 23.11 -12.70 -35.93
CA ASN A 385 22.49 -12.53 -37.23
C ASN A 385 23.52 -12.59 -38.39
N GLN A 386 24.73 -12.08 -38.16
CA GLN A 386 25.85 -12.19 -39.11
C GLN A 386 26.31 -13.63 -39.28
N ASN A 387 26.42 -14.38 -38.19
CA ASN A 387 26.78 -15.80 -38.25
C ASN A 387 25.71 -16.62 -38.99
N LEU A 388 24.42 -16.34 -38.74
CA LEU A 388 23.34 -16.97 -39.50
C LEU A 388 23.44 -16.66 -41.00
N GLN A 389 23.73 -15.42 -41.36
CA GLN A 389 23.93 -15.04 -42.76
C GLN A 389 25.06 -15.84 -43.41
N MET A 390 26.20 -15.98 -42.73
CA MET A 390 27.34 -16.77 -43.21
C MET A 390 27.00 -18.25 -43.38
N LEU A 391 26.35 -18.85 -42.37
CA LEU A 391 25.94 -20.26 -42.41
C LEU A 391 24.93 -20.55 -43.53
N VAL A 392 23.98 -19.67 -43.77
CA VAL A 392 23.02 -19.80 -44.87
C VAL A 392 23.73 -19.71 -46.20
N HIS A 393 24.67 -18.79 -46.36
CA HIS A 393 25.47 -18.62 -47.58
C HIS A 393 26.34 -19.85 -47.86
N GLU A 394 27.06 -20.33 -46.85
CA GLU A 394 27.90 -21.53 -46.93
C GLU A 394 27.07 -22.78 -47.32
N LYS A 395 25.90 -22.94 -46.71
CA LYS A 395 24.98 -24.03 -47.04
C LYS A 395 24.49 -23.94 -48.49
N TYR A 396 24.25 -22.74 -48.98
CA TYR A 396 23.81 -22.52 -50.36
C TYR A 396 24.91 -22.86 -51.33
N GLU A 397 26.14 -22.47 -51.05
CA GLU A 397 27.33 -22.81 -51.88
C GLU A 397 27.59 -24.31 -51.88
N MET A 398 27.54 -24.96 -50.72
CA MET A 398 27.66 -26.43 -50.66
C MET A 398 26.59 -27.15 -51.48
N MET A 399 25.35 -26.64 -51.49
CA MET A 399 24.26 -27.24 -52.25
C MET A 399 24.48 -27.07 -53.76
N ILE A 400 25.01 -25.94 -54.21
CA ILE A 400 25.40 -25.73 -55.60
C ILE A 400 26.53 -26.68 -56.01
N GLN A 401 27.60 -26.77 -55.22
CA GLN A 401 28.70 -27.70 -55.47
C GLN A 401 28.24 -29.16 -55.52
N LYS A 402 27.34 -29.55 -54.63
CA LYS A 402 26.76 -30.89 -54.67
C LYS A 402 26.01 -31.14 -55.98
N ARG A 403 25.19 -30.21 -56.43
CA ARG A 403 24.47 -30.32 -57.74
C ARG A 403 25.37 -30.36 -58.89
N ASP A 404 26.44 -29.52 -58.95
CA ASP A 404 27.42 -29.52 -60.01
C ASP A 404 28.17 -30.87 -60.06
N THR A 405 28.49 -31.44 -58.89
CA THR A 405 29.10 -32.76 -58.80
C THR A 405 28.19 -33.88 -59.34
N GLU A 406 26.91 -33.81 -59.01
CA GLU A 406 25.87 -34.74 -59.48
C GLU A 406 25.74 -34.66 -61.03
N ILE A 407 25.68 -33.44 -61.60
CA ILE A 407 25.61 -33.23 -63.04
C ILE A 407 26.88 -33.76 -63.71
N MET A 408 28.04 -33.52 -63.14
CA MET A 408 29.31 -34.01 -63.67
C MET A 408 29.39 -35.55 -63.63
N SER A 409 28.91 -36.17 -62.58
CA SER A 409 28.80 -37.63 -62.42
C SER A 409 27.91 -38.25 -63.54
N LEU A 410 26.77 -37.61 -63.79
CA LEU A 410 25.83 -38.07 -64.81
C LEU A 410 26.44 -37.93 -66.25
N ASN A 411 27.20 -36.89 -66.48
CA ASN A 411 27.91 -36.68 -67.81
C ASN A 411 29.02 -37.69 -68.05
N ILE A 412 29.70 -38.20 -67.05
CA ILE A 412 30.76 -39.22 -67.17
C ILE A 412 30.20 -40.58 -67.53
N GLN A 413 28.95 -40.93 -67.15
CA GLN A 413 28.31 -42.20 -67.48
C GLN A 413 28.05 -42.38 -69.02
N MET A 414 28.01 -41.33 -69.78
CA MET A 414 27.91 -41.41 -71.22
C MET A 414 29.30 -41.18 -71.87
N ASN A 415 30.07 -42.24 -72.20
CA ASN A 415 31.37 -42.15 -72.88
C ASN A 415 31.20 -41.45 -74.26
N PRO A 416 31.49 -40.15 -74.38
CA PRO A 416 31.27 -39.42 -75.65
C PRO A 416 32.10 -39.97 -76.82
N HIS A 417 33.24 -40.56 -76.50
CA HIS A 417 34.13 -41.16 -77.49
C HIS A 417 33.54 -42.45 -78.08
N PHE A 418 32.83 -43.25 -77.21
CA PHE A 418 32.13 -44.43 -77.71
C PHE A 418 30.97 -44.06 -78.66
N LEU A 419 30.20 -43.07 -78.32
CA LEU A 419 29.14 -42.54 -79.16
C LEU A 419 29.66 -42.07 -80.54
N TYR A 420 30.67 -41.23 -80.48
CA TYR A 420 31.26 -40.70 -81.68
C TYR A 420 31.82 -41.83 -82.61
N ASN A 421 32.51 -42.76 -82.01
CA ASN A 421 33.08 -43.90 -82.79
C ASN A 421 31.99 -44.83 -83.36
N SER A 422 30.91 -45.11 -82.56
CA SER A 422 29.79 -45.92 -83.00
C SER A 422 29.07 -45.30 -84.24
N LEU A 423 28.81 -43.98 -84.15
CA LEU A 423 28.20 -43.25 -85.26
C LEU A 423 29.06 -43.24 -86.51
N ASN A 424 30.38 -43.11 -86.35
CA ASN A 424 31.30 -43.21 -87.49
C ASN A 424 31.30 -44.58 -88.19
N ILE A 425 31.22 -45.66 -87.42
CA ILE A 425 31.14 -47.00 -87.95
C ILE A 425 29.81 -47.22 -88.67
N ILE A 426 28.70 -46.78 -88.07
CA ILE A 426 27.39 -46.86 -88.72
C ILE A 426 27.41 -46.09 -90.07
N ASN A 427 28.00 -44.89 -90.11
CA ASN A 427 28.18 -44.16 -91.38
C ASN A 427 29.02 -44.93 -92.40
N TRP A 428 30.10 -45.58 -91.97
CA TRP A 428 30.95 -46.37 -92.82
C TRP A 428 30.23 -47.60 -93.42
N VAL A 429 29.36 -48.32 -92.55
CA VAL A 429 28.53 -49.42 -92.98
C VAL A 429 27.45 -48.95 -93.97
N CYS A 430 26.86 -47.77 -93.76
CA CYS A 430 25.95 -47.15 -94.73
C CYS A 430 26.63 -46.89 -96.08
N LEU A 431 27.87 -46.38 -96.12
CA LEU A 431 28.64 -46.09 -97.35
C LEU A 431 28.98 -47.37 -98.10
N LYS A 432 29.12 -48.50 -97.49
CA LYS A 432 29.31 -49.81 -98.10
C LYS A 432 28.05 -50.40 -98.77
N GLY A 433 26.92 -49.76 -98.60
CA GLY A 433 25.63 -50.23 -99.08
C GLY A 433 24.90 -51.25 -98.21
N GLU A 434 25.39 -51.49 -97.04
CA GLU A 434 24.83 -52.44 -96.09
C GLU A 434 23.73 -51.81 -95.20
N GLN A 435 22.64 -51.33 -95.77
CA GLN A 435 21.61 -50.55 -95.14
C GLN A 435 20.93 -51.25 -93.98
N GLU A 436 20.71 -52.56 -94.10
CA GLU A 436 20.06 -53.36 -93.05
C GLU A 436 20.92 -53.47 -91.77
N ASN A 437 22.22 -53.69 -91.95
CA ASN A 437 23.20 -53.75 -90.90
C ASN A 437 23.34 -52.38 -90.19
N ALA A 438 23.37 -51.29 -90.93
CA ALA A 438 23.44 -49.96 -90.40
C ALA A 438 22.19 -49.60 -89.58
N SER A 439 21.00 -49.96 -90.09
CA SER A 439 19.72 -49.77 -89.33
C SER A 439 19.72 -50.54 -88.04
N LYS A 440 20.16 -51.79 -88.04
CA LYS A 440 20.26 -52.61 -86.83
C LYS A 440 21.22 -52.00 -85.82
N MET A 441 22.40 -51.57 -86.22
CA MET A 441 23.38 -50.92 -85.35
C MET A 441 22.85 -49.63 -84.77
N LEU A 442 22.06 -48.84 -85.48
CA LEU A 442 21.45 -47.62 -85.01
C LEU A 442 20.41 -47.87 -83.97
N LEU A 443 19.57 -48.90 -84.14
CA LEU A 443 18.63 -49.37 -83.18
C LEU A 443 19.31 -49.88 -81.91
N ASP A 444 20.38 -50.67 -82.04
CA ASP A 444 21.15 -51.19 -80.92
C ASP A 444 21.79 -50.03 -80.10
N LEU A 445 22.41 -49.06 -80.82
CA LEU A 445 22.97 -47.85 -80.17
C LEU A 445 21.87 -47.06 -79.43
N SER A 446 20.68 -46.86 -80.03
CA SER A 446 19.56 -46.19 -79.44
C SER A 446 19.11 -46.87 -78.17
N ARG A 447 18.98 -48.18 -78.17
CA ARG A 447 18.57 -48.94 -76.94
C ARG A 447 19.66 -48.93 -75.90
N MET A 448 20.91 -48.95 -76.26
CA MET A 448 22.01 -48.81 -75.29
C MET A 448 22.02 -47.47 -74.66
N LEU A 449 21.78 -46.39 -75.39
CA LEU A 449 21.64 -45.03 -74.81
C LEU A 449 20.46 -44.89 -73.95
N GLN A 450 19.32 -45.47 -74.35
CA GLN A 450 18.10 -45.45 -73.49
C GLN A 450 18.35 -46.16 -72.14
N TYR A 451 19.01 -47.32 -72.18
CA TYR A 451 19.37 -48.06 -70.98
C TYR A 451 20.30 -47.26 -70.06
N THR A 452 21.32 -46.60 -70.57
CA THR A 452 22.24 -45.79 -69.79
C THR A 452 21.64 -44.50 -69.32
N SER A 453 20.67 -43.90 -69.97
CA SER A 453 20.00 -42.65 -69.59
C SER A 453 18.80 -42.84 -68.65
N GLN A 454 18.31 -44.01 -68.48
CA GLN A 454 17.24 -44.28 -67.47
C GLN A 454 17.79 -44.07 -66.09
N ASN A 455 17.38 -42.93 -65.44
CA ASN A 455 17.69 -42.59 -64.04
C ASN A 455 16.79 -43.40 -63.12
N GLY A 456 17.34 -44.19 -62.24
CA GLY A 456 16.59 -44.73 -61.13
C GLY A 456 17.29 -45.88 -60.44
N ASP A 457 17.57 -46.95 -61.09
CA ASP A 457 17.97 -48.14 -60.35
C ASP A 457 19.49 -48.40 -60.48
N VAL A 458 20.14 -48.43 -59.32
CA VAL A 458 21.58 -48.80 -59.21
C VAL A 458 21.77 -50.27 -59.46
N LEU A 459 20.77 -51.10 -59.29
CA LEU A 459 20.70 -52.53 -59.54
C LEU A 459 19.65 -52.78 -60.61
N VAL A 460 20.00 -53.67 -61.58
CA VAL A 460 19.11 -54.11 -62.64
C VAL A 460 19.15 -55.62 -62.76
N PRO A 461 18.10 -56.22 -63.32
CA PRO A 461 18.16 -57.65 -63.57
C PRO A 461 19.31 -58.01 -64.59
N LEU A 462 20.06 -59.03 -64.30
CA LEU A 462 21.21 -59.46 -65.10
C LEU A 462 20.87 -59.62 -66.60
N TRP A 463 19.66 -60.10 -66.90
CA TRP A 463 19.27 -60.25 -68.34
C TRP A 463 19.22 -58.91 -69.07
N GLU A 464 18.90 -57.82 -68.44
CA GLU A 464 18.89 -56.47 -69.01
C GLU A 464 20.33 -55.97 -69.28
N ASP A 465 21.23 -56.16 -68.33
CA ASP A 465 22.64 -55.79 -68.48
C ASP A 465 23.37 -56.63 -69.55
N LEU A 466 23.02 -57.93 -69.59
CA LEU A 466 23.52 -58.79 -70.63
C LEU A 466 22.95 -58.46 -72.05
N ASP A 467 21.70 -58.00 -72.14
CA ASP A 467 21.15 -57.52 -73.42
C ASP A 467 21.88 -56.26 -73.88
N TRP A 468 22.18 -55.36 -73.01
CA TRP A 468 23.01 -54.18 -73.28
C TRP A 468 24.43 -54.60 -73.73
N LEU A 469 25.07 -55.50 -73.02
CA LEU A 469 26.39 -56.01 -73.31
C LEU A 469 26.47 -56.68 -74.71
N LYS A 470 25.46 -57.48 -75.04
CA LYS A 470 25.36 -58.09 -76.39
C LYS A 470 25.31 -57.07 -77.52
N ARG A 471 24.53 -55.99 -77.32
CA ARG A 471 24.46 -54.91 -78.31
C ARG A 471 25.79 -54.15 -78.39
N TYR A 472 26.47 -53.90 -77.29
CA TYR A 472 27.79 -53.33 -77.21
C TYR A 472 28.79 -54.18 -78.01
N ILE A 473 28.83 -55.47 -77.71
CA ILE A 473 29.69 -56.42 -78.42
C ILE A 473 29.40 -56.42 -79.98
N GLY A 474 28.12 -56.45 -80.32
CA GLY A 474 27.75 -56.44 -81.77
C GLY A 474 28.22 -55.20 -82.50
N ILE A 475 28.19 -54.00 -81.89
CA ILE A 475 28.73 -52.76 -82.44
C ILE A 475 30.26 -52.87 -82.52
N MET A 476 30.89 -53.41 -81.47
CA MET A 476 32.35 -53.53 -81.44
C MET A 476 32.87 -54.58 -82.44
N GLN A 477 32.17 -55.68 -82.68
CA GLN A 477 32.52 -56.64 -83.71
C GLN A 477 32.55 -56.00 -85.14
N LYS A 478 31.53 -55.19 -85.39
CA LYS A 478 31.54 -54.43 -86.69
C LYS A 478 32.65 -53.39 -86.74
N ARG A 479 33.03 -52.77 -85.61
CA ARG A 479 34.19 -51.85 -85.55
C ARG A 479 35.51 -52.56 -85.91
N TYR A 480 35.68 -53.75 -85.42
CA TYR A 480 36.89 -54.54 -85.62
C TYR A 480 36.77 -55.56 -86.75
N GLN A 481 35.77 -55.38 -87.67
CA GLN A 481 35.61 -56.18 -88.90
C GLN A 481 35.46 -57.67 -88.64
N ASP A 482 34.71 -58.02 -87.58
CA ASP A 482 34.43 -59.40 -87.10
C ASP A 482 35.73 -60.20 -86.77
N GLN A 483 36.82 -59.50 -86.32
CA GLN A 483 38.08 -60.14 -85.94
C GLN A 483 38.07 -60.84 -84.58
N PHE A 484 36.95 -60.79 -83.82
CA PHE A 484 36.82 -61.52 -82.59
C PHE A 484 35.41 -62.12 -82.42
N GLU A 485 35.35 -63.20 -81.71
CA GLU A 485 34.12 -63.90 -81.37
C GLU A 485 33.89 -63.83 -79.81
N VAL A 486 32.63 -63.72 -79.40
CA VAL A 486 32.28 -63.76 -77.97
C VAL A 486 31.29 -64.89 -77.70
N SER A 487 31.63 -65.76 -76.80
CA SER A 487 30.75 -66.80 -76.27
C SER A 487 30.24 -66.45 -74.86
N MET A 488 28.97 -66.60 -74.66
CA MET A 488 28.38 -66.37 -73.36
C MET A 488 27.70 -67.62 -72.87
N ASP A 489 28.18 -68.15 -71.76
CA ASP A 489 27.62 -69.34 -71.08
C ASP A 489 27.18 -68.92 -69.64
N ILE A 490 25.97 -68.36 -69.57
CA ILE A 490 25.40 -67.92 -68.34
C ILE A 490 24.13 -68.70 -68.10
N PRO A 491 24.04 -69.40 -66.92
CA PRO A 491 22.86 -70.19 -66.56
C PRO A 491 21.58 -69.39 -66.54
N GLU A 492 20.47 -69.98 -67.01
CA GLU A 492 19.17 -69.30 -67.13
C GLU A 492 18.62 -68.81 -65.81
N TYR A 493 18.85 -69.60 -64.75
CA TYR A 493 18.38 -69.19 -63.40
C TYR A 493 19.07 -67.96 -62.83
N LEU A 494 20.24 -67.58 -63.32
CA LEU A 494 20.93 -66.36 -62.88
C LEU A 494 20.42 -65.08 -63.55
N ARG A 495 19.59 -65.20 -64.58
CA ARG A 495 19.15 -64.02 -65.36
C ARG A 495 18.32 -63.02 -64.63
N SER A 496 17.62 -63.48 -63.56
CA SER A 496 16.82 -62.60 -62.67
C SER A 496 17.63 -61.99 -61.54
N LEU A 497 18.92 -62.30 -61.43
CA LEU A 497 19.78 -61.77 -60.39
C LEU A 497 19.92 -60.24 -60.60
N GLU A 498 19.80 -59.49 -59.52
CA GLU A 498 20.01 -58.05 -59.48
C GLU A 498 21.52 -57.77 -59.43
N VAL A 499 22.03 -57.05 -60.47
CA VAL A 499 23.46 -56.69 -60.62
C VAL A 499 23.60 -55.19 -60.75
N PRO A 500 24.77 -54.66 -60.40
CA PRO A 500 25.08 -53.24 -60.73
C PRO A 500 25.05 -53.00 -62.24
N LYS A 501 24.46 -51.92 -62.65
CA LYS A 501 24.34 -51.53 -64.06
C LYS A 501 25.72 -51.40 -64.71
N LEU A 502 25.90 -52.05 -65.91
CA LEU A 502 27.14 -52.03 -66.69
C LEU A 502 28.37 -52.64 -65.98
N PHE A 503 28.15 -53.60 -65.07
CA PHE A 503 29.22 -54.15 -64.21
C PHE A 503 30.21 -55.03 -65.08
N LEU A 504 29.75 -55.72 -66.11
CA LEU A 504 30.60 -56.53 -66.98
C LEU A 504 31.26 -55.68 -68.09
N GLN A 505 30.71 -54.56 -68.42
CA GLN A 505 31.24 -53.68 -69.52
C GLN A 505 32.72 -53.41 -69.36
N PRO A 506 33.29 -52.95 -68.25
CA PRO A 506 34.69 -52.61 -68.13
C PRO A 506 35.63 -53.76 -68.44
N PHE A 507 35.25 -54.96 -68.08
CA PHE A 507 36.05 -56.17 -68.33
C PHE A 507 36.04 -56.54 -69.78
N VAL A 508 34.88 -56.56 -70.43
CA VAL A 508 34.70 -56.85 -71.84
C VAL A 508 35.33 -55.74 -72.70
N GLU A 509 35.20 -54.49 -72.33
CA GLU A 509 35.84 -53.36 -72.98
C GLU A 509 37.36 -53.49 -72.91
N ASN A 510 37.93 -53.85 -71.77
CA ASN A 510 39.38 -54.08 -71.65
C ASN A 510 39.87 -55.22 -72.55
N ALA A 511 39.17 -56.34 -72.64
CA ALA A 511 39.50 -57.43 -73.54
C ALA A 511 39.47 -57.01 -74.97
N ILE A 512 38.41 -56.27 -75.39
CA ILE A 512 38.28 -55.85 -76.81
C ILE A 512 39.31 -54.78 -77.19
N VAL A 513 39.50 -53.75 -76.37
CA VAL A 513 40.32 -52.57 -76.72
C VAL A 513 41.79 -52.80 -76.45
N HIS A 514 42.16 -53.62 -75.47
CA HIS A 514 43.55 -53.83 -75.11
C HIS A 514 44.07 -55.24 -75.41
N GLY A 515 43.23 -56.29 -75.36
CA GLY A 515 43.59 -57.66 -75.61
C GLY A 515 43.93 -57.90 -77.11
N PHE A 516 43.12 -57.36 -78.02
CA PHE A 516 43.26 -57.67 -79.48
C PHE A 516 43.98 -56.62 -80.29
N LYS A 517 44.60 -55.57 -79.68
CA LYS A 517 45.23 -54.46 -80.39
C LYS A 517 46.39 -54.83 -81.33
N ASN A 518 47.05 -55.97 -81.16
CA ASN A 518 48.17 -56.47 -81.91
C ASN A 518 48.09 -57.95 -82.30
N TYR A 519 46.89 -58.54 -82.23
CA TYR A 519 46.68 -59.96 -82.48
C TYR A 519 46.44 -60.22 -83.92
N GLN A 520 47.13 -61.26 -84.50
CA GLN A 520 47.02 -61.64 -85.94
C GLN A 520 45.99 -62.73 -86.19
N ASP A 521 45.56 -63.43 -85.18
CA ASP A 521 44.54 -64.49 -85.23
C ASP A 521 43.17 -63.99 -84.74
N SER A 522 42.09 -64.78 -84.97
CA SER A 522 40.76 -64.38 -84.46
C SER A 522 40.69 -64.43 -82.96
N GLY A 523 40.40 -63.25 -82.32
CA GLY A 523 40.25 -63.13 -80.86
C GLY A 523 39.02 -63.85 -80.40
N LYS A 524 39.10 -64.44 -79.21
CA LYS A 524 37.95 -65.06 -78.56
C LYS A 524 37.79 -64.58 -77.13
N ILE A 525 36.55 -64.23 -76.72
CA ILE A 525 36.18 -63.88 -75.37
C ILE A 525 35.13 -64.85 -74.88
N TRP A 526 35.37 -65.41 -73.75
CA TRP A 526 34.41 -66.27 -73.08
C TRP A 526 33.88 -65.57 -71.83
N ILE A 527 32.57 -65.47 -71.72
CA ILE A 527 31.89 -64.90 -70.55
C ILE A 527 31.06 -66.03 -69.93
N SER A 528 31.37 -66.41 -68.70
CA SER A 528 30.63 -67.45 -67.98
C SER A 528 30.31 -67.01 -66.55
N ALA A 529 29.36 -67.69 -66.02
CA ALA A 529 29.01 -67.47 -64.60
C ALA A 529 28.69 -68.83 -63.92
N GLU A 530 29.21 -69.02 -62.74
CA GLU A 530 28.93 -70.18 -61.91
C GLU A 530 28.65 -69.78 -60.47
N GLU A 531 27.83 -70.62 -59.79
CA GLU A 531 27.49 -70.41 -58.36
C GLU A 531 28.44 -71.26 -57.49
N GLU A 532 29.15 -70.59 -56.60
CA GLU A 532 30.09 -71.21 -55.68
C GLU A 532 29.69 -70.87 -54.22
N GLU A 533 29.19 -71.92 -53.51
CA GLU A 533 28.71 -71.79 -52.11
C GLU A 533 27.62 -70.71 -51.90
N ASN A 534 28.01 -69.45 -51.63
CA ASN A 534 27.13 -68.31 -51.36
C ASN A 534 27.38 -67.14 -52.34
N ASP A 535 28.33 -67.27 -53.26
CA ASP A 535 28.73 -66.21 -54.16
C ASP A 535 28.49 -66.66 -55.66
N ILE A 536 28.35 -65.67 -56.55
CA ILE A 536 28.25 -65.92 -57.98
C ILE A 536 29.51 -65.31 -58.57
N LEU A 537 30.28 -66.19 -59.18
CA LEU A 537 31.55 -65.81 -59.90
C LEU A 537 31.26 -65.59 -61.39
N PHE A 538 31.64 -64.44 -61.88
CA PHE A 538 31.62 -64.11 -63.31
C PHE A 538 33.04 -64.14 -63.86
N TYR A 539 33.24 -64.88 -64.91
CA TYR A 539 34.52 -64.97 -65.59
C TYR A 539 34.44 -64.28 -66.92
N VAL A 540 35.38 -63.46 -67.20
CA VAL A 540 35.60 -62.85 -68.52
C VAL A 540 37.03 -63.23 -68.90
N GLU A 541 37.16 -64.11 -69.83
CA GLU A 541 38.44 -64.67 -70.28
C GLU A 541 38.70 -64.29 -71.79
N ASP A 542 39.90 -63.93 -72.12
CA ASP A 542 40.35 -63.66 -73.51
C ASP A 542 41.60 -64.48 -73.82
N ASN A 543 41.84 -64.74 -75.16
CA ASN A 543 43.02 -65.51 -75.65
C ASN A 543 44.19 -64.65 -76.01
#